data_773f806ad24f83dec12a9ae09a1623d9
#
_entry.id   773f806ad24f83dec12a9ae09a1623d9
#
_cell.length_a   1.000
_cell.length_b   1.000
_cell.length_c   1.000
_cell.angle_alpha   90.00
_cell.angle_beta   90.00
_cell.angle_gamma   90.00
#
_symmetry.space_group_name_H-M   'P 1'
#
loop_
_entity.id
_entity.type
_entity.pdbx_description
1 polymer ?
#
loop_
_entity_poly.entity_id
_entity_poly.type
_entity_poly.pdbx_seq_one_letter_code
_entity_poly.pdbx_strand_id
1 'polypeptide(L)'
;MTGRLTGKVAMITGAARGQGRSHALRLAEEGADLILVDICQNIDTLAYSLASEDDLAETAAQAEKLGRRVVAVQADTRDAEALRAAVERGTAELGSLDILVCNAGVGMAHPSTSNEQAFRDQLEINTIGAWNTVHAAAPKMIEYDKGGVVVVISSVMGLSGKIGSPTGGAEGYVAAKHALLGLTRAWARWLGAHNIRVNSIHTTGVRTPMLINDAVKAVHTKPPTTGAEVGHILDVTMLESSDVSSAVAWLVSDEARYVTGIALPVDAGFTTP
;
A
#
# COMPACT_ATOMS: atom_id res chain seq x y z
N MET A 1 16.19 -10.30 20.64
CA MET A 1 14.78 -10.79 20.63
C MET A 1 14.50 -11.28 19.22
N THR A 2 13.98 -12.49 19.08
CA THR A 2 13.48 -12.95 17.75
C THR A 2 12.27 -12.09 17.40
N GLY A 3 12.27 -11.48 16.20
CA GLY A 3 11.16 -10.65 15.74
C GLY A 3 9.88 -11.48 15.55
N ARG A 4 8.70 -10.84 15.61
CA ARG A 4 7.38 -11.49 15.46
C ARG A 4 7.18 -12.16 14.11
N LEU A 5 7.97 -11.77 13.09
CA LEU A 5 7.86 -12.24 11.71
C LEU A 5 9.07 -13.08 11.27
N THR A 6 9.86 -13.60 12.24
CA THR A 6 11.02 -14.44 11.94
C THR A 6 10.61 -15.68 11.11
N GLY A 7 11.28 -15.88 9.98
CA GLY A 7 11.00 -16.99 9.06
C GLY A 7 9.80 -16.78 8.13
N LYS A 8 9.19 -15.60 8.15
CA LYS A 8 8.13 -15.19 7.22
C LYS A 8 8.71 -14.48 6.00
N VAL A 9 8.02 -14.57 4.89
CA VAL A 9 8.32 -13.82 3.66
C VAL A 9 7.17 -12.88 3.36
N ALA A 10 7.48 -11.60 3.19
CA ALA A 10 6.52 -10.55 2.89
C ALA A 10 6.76 -9.95 1.49
N MET A 11 5.72 -9.92 0.66
CA MET A 11 5.72 -9.16 -0.60
C MET A 11 5.06 -7.81 -0.38
N ILE A 12 5.68 -6.74 -0.88
CA ILE A 12 5.19 -5.37 -0.77
C ILE A 12 5.24 -4.72 -2.14
N THR A 13 4.10 -4.17 -2.61
CA THR A 13 4.05 -3.37 -3.84
C THR A 13 4.16 -1.88 -3.55
N GLY A 14 4.75 -1.10 -4.46
CA GLY A 14 5.08 0.31 -4.22
C GLY A 14 6.16 0.46 -3.14
N ALA A 15 7.14 -0.44 -3.14
CA ALA A 15 8.09 -0.64 -2.04
C ALA A 15 9.28 0.31 -2.06
N ALA A 16 9.51 1.03 -3.17
CA ALA A 16 10.73 1.80 -3.38
C ALA A 16 10.87 3.02 -2.45
N ARG A 17 9.76 3.62 -2.00
CA ARG A 17 9.78 4.82 -1.15
C ARG A 17 8.50 5.00 -0.32
N GLY A 18 8.44 6.07 0.48
CA GLY A 18 7.25 6.46 1.24
C GLY A 18 6.74 5.37 2.17
N GLN A 19 5.43 5.09 2.16
CA GLN A 19 4.84 4.07 3.01
C GLN A 19 5.41 2.68 2.70
N GLY A 20 5.56 2.31 1.41
CA GLY A 20 6.06 0.99 1.03
C GLY A 20 7.47 0.71 1.57
N ARG A 21 8.41 1.66 1.49
CA ARG A 21 9.73 1.55 2.13
C ARG A 21 9.60 1.41 3.64
N SER A 22 8.75 2.22 4.27
CA SER A 22 8.53 2.16 5.72
C SER A 22 7.95 0.80 6.16
N HIS A 23 7.02 0.24 5.39
CA HIS A 23 6.48 -1.10 5.64
C HIS A 23 7.58 -2.16 5.49
N ALA A 24 8.38 -2.09 4.41
CA ALA A 24 9.48 -3.02 4.17
C ALA A 24 10.47 -3.05 5.32
N LEU A 25 10.95 -1.88 5.75
CA LEU A 25 11.91 -1.78 6.85
C LEU A 25 11.31 -2.25 8.18
N ARG A 26 10.06 -1.88 8.47
CA ARG A 26 9.41 -2.34 9.70
C ARG A 26 9.23 -3.85 9.73
N LEU A 27 8.80 -4.49 8.63
CA LEU A 27 8.66 -5.94 8.57
C LEU A 27 10.03 -6.64 8.61
N ALA A 28 11.07 -6.04 8.01
CA ALA A 28 12.46 -6.50 8.13
C ALA A 28 12.97 -6.48 9.58
N GLU A 29 12.73 -5.39 10.33
CA GLU A 29 13.04 -5.28 11.75
C GLU A 29 12.34 -6.37 12.59
N GLU A 30 11.12 -6.75 12.21
CA GLU A 30 10.36 -7.83 12.84
C GLU A 30 10.81 -9.23 12.39
N GLY A 31 11.76 -9.33 11.45
CA GLY A 31 12.39 -10.58 11.06
C GLY A 31 11.92 -11.19 9.73
N ALA A 32 11.09 -10.53 8.95
CA ALA A 32 10.62 -11.01 7.65
C ALA A 32 11.68 -10.83 6.55
N ASP A 33 11.81 -11.83 5.66
CA ASP A 33 12.47 -11.67 4.36
C ASP A 33 11.50 -11.01 3.37
N LEU A 34 12.01 -10.32 2.34
CA LEU A 34 11.20 -9.39 1.55
C LEU A 34 11.23 -9.66 0.04
N ILE A 35 10.07 -9.59 -0.60
CA ILE A 35 9.89 -9.41 -2.04
C ILE A 35 9.40 -7.97 -2.24
N LEU A 36 10.25 -7.12 -2.80
CA LEU A 36 9.98 -5.70 -3.01
C LEU A 36 9.63 -5.46 -4.49
N VAL A 37 8.45 -4.92 -4.73
CA VAL A 37 7.97 -4.63 -6.10
C VAL A 37 7.65 -3.16 -6.23
N ASP A 38 8.16 -2.51 -7.28
CA ASP A 38 7.82 -1.14 -7.62
C ASP A 38 7.89 -0.96 -9.15
N ILE A 39 7.13 0.00 -9.69
CA ILE A 39 7.16 0.32 -11.11
C ILE A 39 8.48 0.96 -11.52
N CYS A 40 9.13 1.72 -10.64
CA CYS A 40 10.39 2.45 -10.86
C CYS A 40 10.39 3.29 -12.14
N GLN A 41 9.24 3.81 -12.53
CA GLN A 41 9.05 4.60 -13.75
C GLN A 41 7.97 5.66 -13.54
N ASN A 42 8.17 6.84 -14.13
CA ASN A 42 7.17 7.89 -14.11
C ASN A 42 5.95 7.53 -14.98
N ILE A 43 4.81 8.07 -14.60
CA ILE A 43 3.55 8.04 -15.36
C ILE A 43 3.21 9.48 -15.71
N ASP A 44 3.20 9.83 -16.99
CA ASP A 44 3.08 11.21 -17.48
C ASP A 44 1.77 11.90 -17.07
N THR A 45 0.73 11.13 -16.76
CA THR A 45 -0.57 11.64 -16.32
C THR A 45 -0.61 12.03 -14.84
N LEU A 46 0.47 11.81 -14.08
CA LEU A 46 0.59 12.17 -12.68
C LEU A 46 1.34 13.50 -12.48
N ALA A 47 0.96 14.23 -11.45
CA ALA A 47 1.49 15.56 -11.16
C ALA A 47 2.86 15.56 -10.42
N TYR A 48 3.39 14.39 -10.10
CA TYR A 48 4.65 14.24 -9.33
C TYR A 48 5.43 13.01 -9.82
N SER A 49 6.76 13.08 -9.68
CA SER A 49 7.63 11.97 -10.06
C SER A 49 7.40 10.76 -9.18
N LEU A 50 7.39 9.57 -9.76
CA LEU A 50 7.39 8.30 -9.04
C LEU A 50 8.80 7.89 -8.61
N ALA A 51 8.93 6.73 -7.97
CA ALA A 51 10.21 6.19 -7.53
C ALA A 51 11.08 5.76 -8.72
N SER A 52 12.39 5.73 -8.52
CA SER A 52 13.38 5.21 -9.44
C SER A 52 13.85 3.79 -9.06
N GLU A 53 14.64 3.17 -9.92
CA GLU A 53 15.33 1.90 -9.60
C GLU A 53 16.31 2.09 -8.42
N ASP A 54 16.98 3.23 -8.32
CA ASP A 54 17.85 3.57 -7.19
C ASP A 54 17.09 3.64 -5.88
N ASP A 55 15.84 4.16 -5.88
CA ASP A 55 14.99 4.18 -4.70
C ASP A 55 14.63 2.75 -4.24
N LEU A 56 14.38 1.84 -5.19
CA LEU A 56 14.08 0.43 -4.88
C LEU A 56 15.34 -0.28 -4.35
N ALA A 57 16.47 -0.06 -4.99
CA ALA A 57 17.77 -0.59 -4.56
C ALA A 57 18.14 -0.10 -3.15
N GLU A 58 17.89 1.18 -2.85
CA GLU A 58 18.11 1.75 -1.52
C GLU A 58 17.24 1.06 -0.46
N THR A 59 15.95 0.79 -0.77
CA THR A 59 15.07 0.07 0.17
C THR A 59 15.58 -1.35 0.41
N ALA A 60 16.01 -2.05 -0.64
CA ALA A 60 16.58 -3.39 -0.53
C ALA A 60 17.85 -3.39 0.33
N ALA A 61 18.80 -2.48 0.06
CA ALA A 61 20.05 -2.38 0.81
C ALA A 61 19.82 -2.07 2.31
N GLN A 62 18.81 -1.25 2.64
CA GLN A 62 18.45 -0.97 4.03
C GLN A 62 17.90 -2.22 4.73
N ALA A 63 17.06 -3.00 4.08
CA ALA A 63 16.52 -4.25 4.64
C ALA A 63 17.61 -5.32 4.79
N GLU A 64 18.54 -5.42 3.84
CA GLU A 64 19.69 -6.32 3.91
C GLU A 64 20.62 -5.98 5.10
N LYS A 65 20.82 -4.69 5.41
CA LYS A 65 21.56 -4.26 6.60
C LYS A 65 20.91 -4.70 7.92
N LEU A 66 19.58 -4.97 7.90
CA LEU A 66 18.86 -5.58 9.01
C LEU A 66 18.98 -7.12 9.04
N GLY A 67 19.80 -7.69 8.15
CA GLY A 67 20.06 -9.13 8.07
C GLY A 67 18.95 -9.91 7.37
N ARG A 68 18.17 -9.29 6.50
CA ARG A 68 17.09 -9.96 5.75
C ARG A 68 17.52 -10.32 4.34
N ARG A 69 16.96 -11.40 3.81
CA ARG A 69 17.07 -11.71 2.39
C ARG A 69 16.05 -10.88 1.63
N VAL A 70 16.45 -10.30 0.50
CA VAL A 70 15.59 -9.41 -0.27
C VAL A 70 15.64 -9.78 -1.74
N VAL A 71 14.46 -9.87 -2.37
CA VAL A 71 14.30 -9.96 -3.82
C VAL A 71 13.60 -8.71 -4.31
N ALA A 72 14.31 -7.82 -4.98
CA ALA A 72 13.76 -6.61 -5.57
C ALA A 72 13.42 -6.83 -7.04
N VAL A 73 12.22 -6.43 -7.46
CA VAL A 73 11.72 -6.61 -8.83
C VAL A 73 11.05 -5.33 -9.31
N GLN A 74 11.46 -4.84 -10.45
CA GLN A 74 10.73 -3.78 -11.15
C GLN A 74 9.53 -4.40 -11.84
N ALA A 75 8.32 -3.97 -11.47
CA ALA A 75 7.08 -4.38 -12.14
C ALA A 75 5.96 -3.35 -11.91
N ASP A 76 5.18 -3.12 -12.95
CA ASP A 76 3.96 -2.33 -12.89
C ASP A 76 2.80 -3.22 -12.40
N THR A 77 2.06 -2.79 -11.40
CA THR A 77 0.91 -3.54 -10.87
C THR A 77 -0.24 -3.67 -11.87
N ARG A 78 -0.26 -2.86 -12.91
CA ARG A 78 -1.21 -3.01 -14.04
C ARG A 78 -0.90 -4.23 -14.92
N ASP A 79 0.36 -4.70 -14.90
CA ASP A 79 0.81 -5.88 -15.64
C ASP A 79 0.74 -7.14 -14.76
N ALA A 80 -0.32 -7.92 -14.96
CA ALA A 80 -0.55 -9.15 -14.22
C ALA A 80 0.52 -10.24 -14.49
N GLU A 81 1.16 -10.25 -15.67
CA GLU A 81 2.22 -11.22 -15.99
C GLU A 81 3.52 -10.86 -15.28
N ALA A 82 3.89 -9.58 -15.29
CA ALA A 82 5.05 -9.09 -14.55
C ALA A 82 4.91 -9.37 -13.04
N LEU A 83 3.70 -9.19 -12.47
CA LEU A 83 3.44 -9.53 -11.08
C LEU A 83 3.56 -11.03 -10.79
N ARG A 84 3.03 -11.90 -11.66
CA ARG A 84 3.22 -13.37 -11.51
C ARG A 84 4.70 -13.74 -11.56
N ALA A 85 5.45 -13.19 -12.50
CA ALA A 85 6.89 -13.41 -12.59
C ALA A 85 7.64 -12.93 -11.33
N ALA A 86 7.25 -11.78 -10.76
CA ALA A 86 7.81 -11.28 -9.49
C ALA A 86 7.53 -12.22 -8.32
N VAL A 87 6.31 -12.75 -8.21
CA VAL A 87 5.93 -13.74 -7.20
C VAL A 87 6.74 -15.02 -7.36
N GLU A 88 6.80 -15.59 -8.58
CA GLU A 88 7.55 -16.81 -8.85
C GLU A 88 9.04 -16.65 -8.52
N ARG A 89 9.66 -15.57 -8.96
CA ARG A 89 11.07 -15.28 -8.64
C ARG A 89 11.28 -15.15 -7.14
N GLY A 90 10.46 -14.34 -6.46
CA GLY A 90 10.62 -14.10 -5.03
C GLY A 90 10.44 -15.38 -4.21
N THR A 91 9.42 -16.18 -4.53
CA THR A 91 9.14 -17.43 -3.82
C THR A 91 10.16 -18.52 -4.13
N ALA A 92 10.71 -18.59 -5.35
CA ALA A 92 11.80 -19.51 -5.68
C ALA A 92 13.07 -19.21 -4.88
N GLU A 93 13.40 -17.92 -4.68
CA GLU A 93 14.61 -17.51 -3.95
C GLU A 93 14.42 -17.56 -2.41
N LEU A 94 13.23 -17.22 -1.89
CA LEU A 94 12.99 -17.07 -0.46
C LEU A 94 12.27 -18.27 0.18
N GLY A 95 11.59 -19.10 -0.61
CA GLY A 95 11.02 -20.39 -0.18
C GLY A 95 9.58 -20.32 0.33
N SER A 96 8.96 -19.17 0.46
CA SER A 96 7.54 -19.01 0.84
C SER A 96 6.98 -17.63 0.44
N LEU A 97 5.67 -17.48 0.67
CA LEU A 97 4.98 -16.18 0.67
C LEU A 97 3.90 -16.23 1.76
N ASP A 98 4.15 -15.56 2.86
CA ASP A 98 3.29 -15.57 4.05
C ASP A 98 2.47 -14.28 4.18
N ILE A 99 3.02 -13.17 3.70
CA ILE A 99 2.46 -11.82 3.90
C ILE A 99 2.44 -11.10 2.55
N LEU A 100 1.29 -10.49 2.22
CA LEU A 100 1.15 -9.59 1.08
C LEU A 100 0.69 -8.21 1.56
N VAL A 101 1.43 -7.16 1.20
CA VAL A 101 1.04 -5.77 1.41
C VAL A 101 0.78 -5.11 0.05
N CYS A 102 -0.50 -4.96 -0.30
CA CYS A 102 -0.93 -4.23 -1.49
C CYS A 102 -0.89 -2.72 -1.16
N ASN A 103 0.29 -2.11 -1.35
CA ASN A 103 0.52 -0.71 -1.00
C ASN A 103 0.64 0.20 -2.23
N ALA A 104 1.03 -0.32 -3.41
CA ALA A 104 1.13 0.48 -4.62
C ALA A 104 -0.14 1.28 -4.87
N GLY A 105 0.03 2.56 -5.14
CA GLY A 105 -1.09 3.46 -5.40
C GLY A 105 -0.62 4.87 -5.71
N VAL A 106 -1.46 5.61 -6.41
CA VAL A 106 -1.21 6.98 -6.85
C VAL A 106 -2.36 7.91 -6.49
N GLY A 107 -2.06 9.20 -6.43
CA GLY A 107 -3.02 10.28 -6.32
C GLY A 107 -2.65 11.39 -7.31
N MET A 108 -3.37 12.50 -7.32
CA MET A 108 -3.03 13.74 -8.02
C MET A 108 -2.64 13.59 -9.50
N ALA A 109 -3.66 13.63 -10.36
CA ALA A 109 -3.44 13.74 -11.80
C ALA A 109 -2.73 15.05 -12.18
N HIS A 110 -1.93 15.00 -13.27
CA HIS A 110 -1.33 16.19 -13.83
C HIS A 110 -2.41 17.17 -14.34
N PRO A 111 -2.25 18.48 -14.17
CA PRO A 111 -3.27 19.46 -14.58
C PRO A 111 -3.65 19.41 -16.07
N SER A 112 -2.76 18.95 -16.95
CA SER A 112 -3.03 18.78 -18.38
C SER A 112 -3.73 17.46 -18.72
N THR A 113 -3.89 16.53 -17.77
CA THR A 113 -4.59 15.26 -18.00
C THR A 113 -6.09 15.49 -18.07
N SER A 114 -6.77 14.92 -19.06
CA SER A 114 -8.24 15.03 -19.14
C SER A 114 -8.91 14.37 -17.94
N ASN A 115 -10.12 14.82 -17.59
CA ASN A 115 -10.86 14.24 -16.46
C ASN A 115 -11.13 12.75 -16.67
N GLU A 116 -11.45 12.33 -17.88
CA GLU A 116 -11.71 10.91 -18.20
C GLU A 116 -10.46 10.06 -18.02
N GLN A 117 -9.30 10.54 -18.48
CA GLN A 117 -8.03 9.82 -18.31
C GLN A 117 -7.62 9.79 -16.86
N ALA A 118 -7.69 10.91 -16.14
CA ALA A 118 -7.39 10.98 -14.71
C ALA A 118 -8.26 10.03 -13.89
N PHE A 119 -9.55 9.91 -14.21
CA PHE A 119 -10.47 8.97 -13.57
C PHE A 119 -10.07 7.51 -13.84
N ARG A 120 -9.77 7.18 -15.11
CA ARG A 120 -9.35 5.82 -15.50
C ARG A 120 -8.06 5.42 -14.83
N ASP A 121 -7.04 6.27 -14.79
CA ASP A 121 -5.75 5.98 -14.17
C ASP A 121 -5.88 5.67 -12.68
N GLN A 122 -6.76 6.38 -11.97
CA GLN A 122 -7.01 6.08 -10.56
C GLN A 122 -7.59 4.68 -10.36
N LEU A 123 -8.51 4.24 -11.22
CA LEU A 123 -9.09 2.89 -11.16
C LEU A 123 -8.06 1.83 -11.57
N GLU A 124 -7.36 2.04 -12.67
CA GLU A 124 -6.38 1.08 -13.20
C GLU A 124 -5.24 0.83 -12.21
N ILE A 125 -4.68 1.89 -11.61
CA ILE A 125 -3.53 1.74 -10.73
C ILE A 125 -3.98 1.30 -9.32
N ASN A 126 -4.94 2.03 -8.72
CA ASN A 126 -5.29 1.80 -7.32
C ASN A 126 -6.21 0.59 -7.12
N THR A 127 -7.07 0.24 -8.10
CA THR A 127 -8.01 -0.88 -7.98
C THR A 127 -7.56 -2.11 -8.75
N ILE A 128 -7.37 -1.98 -10.08
CA ILE A 128 -6.98 -3.11 -10.92
C ILE A 128 -5.58 -3.58 -10.55
N GLY A 129 -4.64 -2.67 -10.28
CA GLY A 129 -3.30 -3.00 -9.79
C GLY A 129 -3.31 -3.80 -8.48
N ALA A 130 -4.16 -3.43 -7.51
CA ALA A 130 -4.32 -4.19 -6.27
C ALA A 130 -4.98 -5.56 -6.54
N TRP A 131 -5.96 -5.62 -7.43
CA TRP A 131 -6.62 -6.85 -7.86
C TRP A 131 -5.62 -7.81 -8.51
N ASN A 132 -4.83 -7.34 -9.47
CA ASN A 132 -3.76 -8.10 -10.12
C ASN A 132 -2.76 -8.63 -9.08
N THR A 133 -2.36 -7.78 -8.13
CA THR A 133 -1.41 -8.13 -7.07
C THR A 133 -1.92 -9.31 -6.22
N VAL A 134 -3.17 -9.25 -5.75
CA VAL A 134 -3.77 -10.35 -4.97
C VAL A 134 -3.90 -11.61 -5.81
N HIS A 135 -4.36 -11.50 -7.07
CA HIS A 135 -4.52 -12.66 -7.95
C HIS A 135 -3.20 -13.27 -8.46
N ALA A 136 -2.10 -12.50 -8.43
CA ALA A 136 -0.77 -13.06 -8.67
C ALA A 136 -0.22 -13.81 -7.43
N ALA A 137 -0.42 -13.26 -6.23
CA ALA A 137 0.16 -13.78 -4.99
C ALA A 137 -0.67 -14.87 -4.32
N ALA A 138 -2.00 -14.75 -4.28
CA ALA A 138 -2.88 -15.67 -3.56
C ALA A 138 -2.75 -17.14 -3.98
N PRO A 139 -2.60 -17.51 -5.27
CA PRO A 139 -2.39 -18.90 -5.66
C PRO A 139 -1.15 -19.53 -4.99
N LYS A 140 -0.05 -18.79 -4.89
CA LYS A 140 1.17 -19.25 -4.20
C LYS A 140 0.97 -19.38 -2.70
N MET A 141 0.30 -18.41 -2.07
CA MET A 141 -0.02 -18.50 -0.64
C MET A 141 -0.90 -19.73 -0.34
N ILE A 142 -1.87 -20.03 -1.22
CA ILE A 142 -2.73 -21.23 -1.12
C ILE A 142 -1.90 -22.52 -1.33
N GLU A 143 -1.02 -22.54 -2.35
CA GLU A 143 -0.16 -23.69 -2.67
C GLU A 143 0.74 -24.07 -1.49
N TYR A 144 1.27 -23.10 -0.75
CA TYR A 144 2.09 -23.35 0.43
C TYR A 144 1.30 -23.88 1.64
N ASP A 145 -0.01 -23.72 1.68
CA ASP A 145 -0.94 -24.21 2.71
C ASP A 145 -0.50 -23.91 4.17
N LYS A 146 0.10 -22.73 4.37
CA LYS A 146 0.57 -22.27 5.69
C LYS A 146 -0.30 -21.18 6.29
N GLY A 147 -1.44 -20.89 5.64
CA GLY A 147 -2.20 -19.68 5.92
C GLY A 147 -1.45 -18.44 5.45
N GLY A 148 -1.79 -17.27 5.99
CA GLY A 148 -1.11 -16.02 5.63
C GLY A 148 -1.93 -14.77 5.90
N VAL A 149 -1.41 -13.62 5.45
CA VAL A 149 -2.09 -12.35 5.64
C VAL A 149 -1.93 -11.46 4.41
N VAL A 150 -3.04 -10.85 3.99
CA VAL A 150 -3.07 -9.77 3.00
C VAL A 150 -3.50 -8.48 3.70
N VAL A 151 -2.71 -7.43 3.54
CA VAL A 151 -3.06 -6.06 3.98
C VAL A 151 -3.15 -5.16 2.76
N VAL A 152 -4.27 -4.46 2.63
CA VAL A 152 -4.54 -3.53 1.53
C VAL A 152 -4.44 -2.10 2.06
N ILE A 153 -3.54 -1.29 1.50
CA ILE A 153 -3.42 0.11 1.88
C ILE A 153 -4.43 0.94 1.08
N SER A 154 -5.47 1.36 1.78
CA SER A 154 -6.53 2.20 1.26
C SER A 154 -6.38 3.65 1.77
N SER A 155 -7.47 4.35 1.95
CA SER A 155 -7.53 5.74 2.38
C SER A 155 -8.83 6.00 3.13
N VAL A 156 -8.88 7.05 3.96
CA VAL A 156 -10.13 7.61 4.49
C VAL A 156 -11.10 7.98 3.37
N MET A 157 -10.59 8.26 2.17
CA MET A 157 -11.40 8.48 0.97
C MET A 157 -12.15 7.22 0.50
N GLY A 158 -11.78 6.04 0.99
CA GLY A 158 -12.52 4.79 0.81
C GLY A 158 -13.64 4.56 1.83
N LEU A 159 -13.76 5.45 2.82
CA LEU A 159 -14.79 5.42 3.88
C LEU A 159 -15.67 6.68 3.87
N SER A 160 -15.20 7.75 3.21
CA SER A 160 -15.90 9.03 3.14
C SER A 160 -15.95 9.54 1.70
N GLY A 161 -17.01 10.24 1.32
CA GLY A 161 -17.14 10.89 0.02
C GLY A 161 -16.59 12.31 -0.04
N LYS A 162 -15.75 12.72 0.93
CA LYS A 162 -15.21 14.09 0.97
C LYS A 162 -14.18 14.28 -0.13
N ILE A 163 -14.46 15.15 -1.11
CA ILE A 163 -13.54 15.61 -2.15
C ILE A 163 -13.44 17.13 -2.10
N GLY A 164 -12.24 17.67 -2.35
CA GLY A 164 -12.03 19.11 -2.36
C GLY A 164 -12.63 19.80 -3.58
N SER A 165 -12.61 19.12 -4.74
CA SER A 165 -13.23 19.59 -5.98
C SER A 165 -13.61 18.39 -6.87
N PRO A 166 -14.71 18.46 -7.65
CA PRO A 166 -15.17 17.38 -8.51
C PRO A 166 -14.31 17.32 -9.79
N THR A 167 -13.17 16.62 -9.69
CA THR A 167 -12.30 16.34 -10.83
C THR A 167 -12.24 14.84 -11.06
N GLY A 168 -11.98 14.40 -12.31
CA GLY A 168 -11.85 12.99 -12.62
C GLY A 168 -10.81 12.27 -11.75
N GLY A 169 -9.69 12.93 -11.44
CA GLY A 169 -8.69 12.37 -10.53
C GLY A 169 -9.20 12.18 -9.09
N ALA A 170 -9.92 13.18 -8.53
CA ALA A 170 -10.46 13.09 -7.18
C ALA A 170 -11.59 12.06 -7.07
N GLU A 171 -12.53 12.08 -8.02
CA GLU A 171 -13.65 11.14 -8.06
C GLU A 171 -13.17 9.71 -8.31
N GLY A 172 -12.21 9.53 -9.24
CA GLY A 172 -11.59 8.24 -9.52
C GLY A 172 -10.85 7.68 -8.32
N TYR A 173 -10.13 8.53 -7.57
CA TYR A 173 -9.45 8.11 -6.34
C TYR A 173 -10.44 7.63 -5.27
N VAL A 174 -11.49 8.40 -5.01
CA VAL A 174 -12.57 8.00 -4.08
C VAL A 174 -13.20 6.69 -4.51
N ALA A 175 -13.58 6.55 -5.78
CA ALA A 175 -14.16 5.32 -6.32
C ALA A 175 -13.21 4.13 -6.17
N ALA A 176 -11.92 4.31 -6.50
CA ALA A 176 -10.91 3.27 -6.36
C ALA A 176 -10.73 2.82 -4.91
N LYS A 177 -10.64 3.77 -3.97
CA LYS A 177 -10.44 3.43 -2.56
C LYS A 177 -11.68 2.82 -1.90
N HIS A 178 -12.90 3.15 -2.36
CA HIS A 178 -14.12 2.43 -1.97
C HIS A 178 -14.15 1.01 -2.55
N ALA A 179 -13.72 0.82 -3.80
CA ALA A 179 -13.64 -0.50 -4.40
C ALA A 179 -12.72 -1.45 -3.60
N LEU A 180 -11.60 -0.95 -3.07
CA LEU A 180 -10.69 -1.73 -2.22
C LEU A 180 -11.37 -2.24 -0.95
N LEU A 181 -12.30 -1.50 -0.35
CA LEU A 181 -13.08 -1.97 0.80
C LEU A 181 -13.96 -3.16 0.43
N GLY A 182 -14.66 -3.09 -0.72
CA GLY A 182 -15.46 -4.19 -1.25
C GLY A 182 -14.61 -5.43 -1.54
N LEU A 183 -13.48 -5.23 -2.22
CA LEU A 183 -12.53 -6.30 -2.55
C LEU A 183 -11.92 -6.94 -1.29
N THR A 184 -11.55 -6.16 -0.29
CA THR A 184 -11.04 -6.67 1.00
C THR A 184 -12.02 -7.67 1.62
N ARG A 185 -13.31 -7.35 1.65
CA ARG A 185 -14.36 -8.24 2.20
C ARG A 185 -14.56 -9.49 1.34
N ALA A 186 -14.53 -9.36 0.02
CA ALA A 186 -14.65 -10.47 -0.91
C ALA A 186 -13.45 -11.43 -0.78
N TRP A 187 -12.23 -10.89 -0.74
CA TRP A 187 -11.01 -11.68 -0.57
C TRP A 187 -10.92 -12.32 0.82
N ALA A 188 -11.37 -11.67 1.88
CA ALA A 188 -11.45 -12.26 3.20
C ALA A 188 -12.34 -13.52 3.24
N ARG A 189 -13.46 -13.51 2.48
CA ARG A 189 -14.32 -14.68 2.33
C ARG A 189 -13.68 -15.78 1.47
N TRP A 190 -13.06 -15.40 0.35
CA TRP A 190 -12.39 -16.35 -0.53
C TRP A 190 -11.20 -17.02 0.15
N LEU A 191 -10.27 -16.21 0.66
CA LEU A 191 -8.99 -16.67 1.18
C LEU A 191 -9.09 -17.23 2.61
N GLY A 192 -10.14 -16.90 3.33
CA GLY A 192 -10.40 -17.42 4.68
C GLY A 192 -10.51 -18.95 4.74
N ALA A 193 -10.99 -19.61 3.66
CA ALA A 193 -11.00 -21.07 3.53
C ALA A 193 -9.59 -21.70 3.56
N HIS A 194 -8.55 -20.89 3.30
CA HIS A 194 -7.14 -21.26 3.32
C HIS A 194 -6.39 -20.68 4.52
N ASN A 195 -7.10 -20.25 5.57
CA ASN A 195 -6.52 -19.57 6.72
C ASN A 195 -5.70 -18.30 6.37
N ILE A 196 -6.00 -17.64 5.25
CA ILE A 196 -5.40 -16.39 4.85
C ILE A 196 -6.34 -15.25 5.25
N ARG A 197 -5.86 -14.36 6.13
CA ARG A 197 -6.61 -13.19 6.59
C ARG A 197 -6.45 -12.04 5.60
N VAL A 198 -7.49 -11.25 5.41
CA VAL A 198 -7.43 -10.06 4.54
C VAL A 198 -8.05 -8.86 5.24
N ASN A 199 -7.30 -7.78 5.36
CA ASN A 199 -7.74 -6.54 5.99
C ASN A 199 -7.30 -5.32 5.17
N SER A 200 -8.00 -4.20 5.32
CA SER A 200 -7.55 -2.93 4.75
C SER A 200 -7.25 -1.90 5.85
N ILE A 201 -6.24 -1.07 5.59
CA ILE A 201 -5.91 0.11 6.40
C ILE A 201 -6.34 1.35 5.63
N HIS A 202 -7.05 2.25 6.30
CA HIS A 202 -7.58 3.49 5.73
C HIS A 202 -6.89 4.68 6.39
N THR A 203 -5.88 5.22 5.69
CA THR A 203 -5.06 6.33 6.21
C THR A 203 -5.63 7.68 5.81
N THR A 204 -5.46 8.66 6.68
CA THR A 204 -5.51 10.07 6.30
C THR A 204 -4.22 10.49 5.58
N GLY A 205 -3.93 11.78 5.47
CA GLY A 205 -2.70 12.29 4.86
C GLY A 205 -1.44 11.75 5.56
N VAL A 206 -0.57 11.07 4.81
CA VAL A 206 0.71 10.54 5.28
C VAL A 206 1.85 11.32 4.64
N ARG A 207 2.85 11.70 5.42
CA ARG A 207 4.02 12.45 4.95
C ARG A 207 4.88 11.61 4.01
N THR A 208 4.60 11.72 2.71
CA THR A 208 5.24 10.97 1.63
C THR A 208 5.42 11.87 0.40
N PRO A 209 6.24 11.50 -0.58
CA PRO A 209 6.36 12.25 -1.83
C PRO A 209 5.05 12.46 -2.58
N MET A 210 4.03 11.60 -2.38
CA MET A 210 2.68 11.80 -2.94
C MET A 210 2.02 13.09 -2.43
N LEU A 211 2.25 13.48 -1.18
CA LEU A 211 1.67 14.68 -0.57
C LEU A 211 2.69 15.80 -0.32
N ILE A 212 3.97 15.50 -0.31
CA ILE A 212 5.05 16.48 -0.13
C ILE A 212 5.76 16.67 -1.47
N ASN A 213 5.16 17.48 -2.34
CA ASN A 213 5.70 17.79 -3.67
C ASN A 213 5.22 19.19 -4.10
N ASP A 214 5.80 19.69 -5.19
CA ASP A 214 5.52 21.07 -5.64
C ASP A 214 4.10 21.22 -6.21
N ALA A 215 3.50 20.15 -6.76
CA ALA A 215 2.11 20.19 -7.24
C ALA A 215 1.13 20.38 -6.07
N VAL A 216 1.36 19.70 -4.94
CA VAL A 216 0.55 19.91 -3.71
C VAL A 216 0.76 21.32 -3.15
N LYS A 217 2.01 21.81 -3.10
CA LYS A 217 2.31 23.17 -2.64
C LYS A 217 1.64 24.25 -3.51
N ALA A 218 1.55 24.03 -4.82
CA ALA A 218 0.90 24.96 -5.74
C ALA A 218 -0.61 25.10 -5.48
N VAL A 219 -1.27 24.04 -5.01
CA VAL A 219 -2.71 24.04 -4.69
C VAL A 219 -2.97 24.58 -3.28
N HIS A 220 -2.07 24.32 -2.34
CA HIS A 220 -2.21 24.74 -0.93
C HIS A 220 -1.27 25.89 -0.61
N THR A 221 -1.73 27.12 -0.84
CA THR A 221 -0.92 28.35 -0.58
C THR A 221 -0.59 28.54 0.89
N LYS A 222 -1.37 27.96 1.81
CA LYS A 222 -1.12 27.99 3.25
C LYS A 222 -1.25 26.56 3.81
N PRO A 223 -0.15 25.94 4.26
CA PRO A 223 -0.22 24.61 4.86
C PRO A 223 -1.02 24.66 6.18
N PRO A 224 -1.76 23.58 6.50
CA PRO A 224 -2.46 23.49 7.78
C PRO A 224 -1.46 23.44 8.93
N THR A 225 -1.83 24.04 10.05
CA THR A 225 -1.01 24.11 11.27
C THR A 225 -1.58 23.31 12.43
N THR A 226 -2.84 22.90 12.35
CA THR A 226 -3.54 22.10 13.37
C THR A 226 -4.25 20.91 12.76
N GLY A 227 -4.53 19.88 13.56
CA GLY A 227 -5.32 18.73 13.15
C GLY A 227 -6.74 19.11 12.74
N ALA A 228 -7.35 20.06 13.42
CA ALA A 228 -8.71 20.53 13.14
C ALA A 228 -8.85 21.16 11.74
N GLU A 229 -7.82 21.84 11.23
CA GLU A 229 -7.82 22.42 9.87
C GLU A 229 -7.88 21.35 8.77
N VAL A 230 -7.43 20.12 9.05
CA VAL A 230 -7.51 18.98 8.14
C VAL A 230 -8.64 18.00 8.49
N GLY A 231 -9.42 18.31 9.52
CA GLY A 231 -10.56 17.50 9.95
C GLY A 231 -10.18 16.34 10.86
N HIS A 232 -9.03 16.38 11.52
CA HIS A 232 -8.63 15.41 12.53
C HIS A 232 -9.19 15.78 13.92
N ILE A 233 -9.51 14.76 14.73
CA ILE A 233 -9.83 14.96 16.15
C ILE A 233 -8.54 15.14 16.96
N LEU A 234 -7.50 14.37 16.64
CA LEU A 234 -6.20 14.53 17.25
C LEU A 234 -5.44 15.70 16.58
N ASP A 235 -4.66 16.46 17.37
CA ASP A 235 -3.91 17.60 16.85
C ASP A 235 -2.63 17.15 16.09
N VAL A 236 -2.83 16.60 14.93
CA VAL A 236 -1.79 16.18 13.98
C VAL A 236 -2.24 16.53 12.57
N THR A 237 -1.38 17.16 11.78
CA THR A 237 -1.71 17.56 10.40
C THR A 237 -1.50 16.46 9.37
N MET A 238 -0.50 15.62 9.59
CA MET A 238 -0.19 14.42 8.76
C MET A 238 0.38 13.34 9.65
N LEU A 239 0.11 12.10 9.29
CA LEU A 239 0.77 10.93 9.89
C LEU A 239 2.17 10.74 9.29
N GLU A 240 3.05 10.08 10.04
CA GLU A 240 4.30 9.54 9.50
C GLU A 240 4.06 8.15 8.91
N SER A 241 4.89 7.74 7.94
CA SER A 241 4.78 6.40 7.35
C SER A 241 4.97 5.28 8.40
N SER A 242 5.75 5.54 9.45
CA SER A 242 5.96 4.62 10.58
C SER A 242 4.70 4.34 11.39
N ASP A 243 3.76 5.32 11.48
CA ASP A 243 2.49 5.14 12.20
C ASP A 243 1.65 4.07 11.50
N VAL A 244 1.57 4.16 10.17
CA VAL A 244 0.87 3.17 9.35
C VAL A 244 1.60 1.83 9.37
N SER A 245 2.93 1.83 9.32
CA SER A 245 3.73 0.59 9.35
C SER A 245 3.56 -0.16 10.67
N SER A 246 3.29 0.54 11.77
CA SER A 246 2.98 -0.08 13.06
C SER A 246 1.67 -0.85 13.02
N ALA A 247 0.64 -0.31 12.37
CA ALA A 247 -0.64 -1.00 12.16
C ALA A 247 -0.47 -2.19 11.19
N VAL A 248 0.32 -2.05 10.12
CA VAL A 248 0.65 -3.16 9.21
C VAL A 248 1.33 -4.29 9.99
N ALA A 249 2.39 -3.99 10.77
CA ALA A 249 3.15 -4.97 11.53
C ALA A 249 2.26 -5.73 12.55
N TRP A 250 1.31 -5.03 13.18
CA TRP A 250 0.32 -5.68 14.05
C TRP A 250 -0.62 -6.59 13.27
N LEU A 251 -1.24 -6.10 12.18
CA LEU A 251 -2.18 -6.87 11.39
C LEU A 251 -1.57 -8.14 10.79
N VAL A 252 -0.28 -8.12 10.41
CA VAL A 252 0.38 -9.29 9.82
C VAL A 252 0.92 -10.27 10.86
N SER A 253 0.98 -9.88 12.13
CA SER A 253 1.44 -10.74 13.22
C SER A 253 0.33 -11.66 13.74
N ASP A 254 0.73 -12.64 14.57
CA ASP A 254 -0.19 -13.55 15.27
C ASP A 254 -1.04 -12.85 16.35
N GLU A 255 -0.66 -11.64 16.76
CA GLU A 255 -1.47 -10.82 17.68
C GLU A 255 -2.82 -10.46 17.07
N ALA A 256 -2.92 -10.40 15.73
CA ALA A 256 -4.15 -10.16 14.99
C ALA A 256 -4.75 -11.43 14.37
N ARG A 257 -4.44 -12.64 14.87
CA ARG A 257 -4.80 -13.94 14.26
C ARG A 257 -6.29 -14.17 14.00
N TYR A 258 -7.17 -13.44 14.67
CA TYR A 258 -8.62 -13.53 14.47
C TYR A 258 -9.23 -12.28 13.84
N VAL A 259 -8.39 -11.39 13.27
CA VAL A 259 -8.82 -10.16 12.62
C VAL A 259 -8.77 -10.35 11.11
N THR A 260 -9.94 -10.38 10.46
CA THR A 260 -10.09 -10.50 8.99
C THR A 260 -11.35 -9.78 8.51
N GLY A 261 -11.33 -9.26 7.29
CA GLY A 261 -12.46 -8.57 6.64
C GLY A 261 -12.74 -7.15 7.15
N ILE A 262 -11.87 -6.60 8.01
CA ILE A 262 -12.08 -5.26 8.57
C ILE A 262 -11.47 -4.16 7.69
N ALA A 263 -12.06 -2.97 7.84
CA ALA A 263 -11.48 -1.69 7.46
C ALA A 263 -10.94 -1.03 8.73
N LEU A 264 -9.63 -0.90 8.86
CA LEU A 264 -8.98 -0.29 10.02
C LEU A 264 -8.62 1.17 9.70
N PRO A 265 -9.30 2.17 10.26
CA PRO A 265 -8.87 3.56 10.14
C PRO A 265 -7.58 3.79 10.95
N VAL A 266 -6.59 4.42 10.31
CA VAL A 266 -5.41 5.01 10.95
C VAL A 266 -5.40 6.47 10.48
N ASP A 267 -6.18 7.31 11.14
CA ASP A 267 -6.67 8.55 10.54
C ASP A 267 -6.81 9.74 11.51
N ALA A 268 -6.28 9.62 12.71
CA ALA A 268 -6.38 10.66 13.75
C ALA A 268 -7.86 11.11 14.02
N GLY A 269 -8.83 10.21 13.78
CA GLY A 269 -10.25 10.48 13.99
C GLY A 269 -10.97 11.17 12.81
N PHE A 270 -10.35 11.28 11.65
CA PHE A 270 -10.92 11.93 10.46
C PHE A 270 -12.29 11.35 10.04
N THR A 271 -12.48 10.04 10.16
CA THR A 271 -13.73 9.36 9.78
C THR A 271 -14.72 9.20 10.93
N THR A 272 -14.39 9.67 12.13
CA THR A 272 -15.32 9.67 13.26
C THR A 272 -16.47 10.64 12.99
N PRO A 273 -17.75 10.24 13.20
CA PRO A 273 -18.92 11.09 13.00
C PRO A 273 -18.91 12.36 13.84
#